data_44ddcf2ef2a7b0da2af414e2325ec3ed
#
_entry.id   44ddcf2ef2a7b0da2af414e2325ec3ed
#
_cell.length_a   1.000
_cell.length_b   1.000
_cell.length_c   1.000
_cell.angle_alpha   90.00
_cell.angle_beta   90.00
_cell.angle_gamma   90.00
#
_symmetry.space_group_name_H-M   'P 1'
#
loop_
_entity.id
_entity.type
_entity.pdbx_description
1 polymer ?
#
loop_
_entity_poly.entity_id
_entity_poly.type
_entity_poly.pdbx_seq_one_letter_code
_entity_poly.pdbx_strand_id
1 'polypeptide(L)'
;DRPIVIGQMLGEVEPEQLVRSSGLRPGDDLILTKGMGIEATAIIARDKREDLLKRGYTSSRIDRCADFLSDPGISAVRDAQVATQAGRVTAMHDPTEGGVATGLYELASASDVGLDINGDALLLMEETDQLCAEYGLDPFGIISSGAMLIGADPASTEDIVHALARAGIAAS
;
A
#
# COMPACT_ATOMS: atom_id res chain seq x y z
N ASP A 1 18.08 21.44 -12.20
CA ASP A 1 18.65 20.65 -11.11
C ASP A 1 17.51 20.26 -10.17
N ARG A 2 17.45 18.99 -9.80
CA ARG A 2 16.47 18.49 -8.83
C ARG A 2 17.18 18.26 -7.50
N PRO A 3 16.62 18.71 -6.35
CA PRO A 3 17.18 18.39 -5.06
C PRO A 3 17.08 16.88 -4.79
N ILE A 4 18.13 16.30 -4.22
CA ILE A 4 18.13 14.92 -3.73
C ILE A 4 18.10 15.01 -2.22
N VAL A 5 17.10 14.37 -1.61
CA VAL A 5 16.96 14.26 -0.15
C VAL A 5 17.08 12.81 0.24
N ILE A 6 17.99 12.50 1.16
CA ILE A 6 18.18 11.16 1.70
C ILE A 6 17.81 11.19 3.17
N GLY A 7 16.80 10.36 3.55
CA GLY A 7 16.39 10.14 4.93
C GLY A 7 16.93 8.83 5.44
N GLN A 8 17.35 8.79 6.70
CA GLN A 8 17.69 7.56 7.41
C GLN A 8 16.96 7.53 8.74
N MET A 9 16.28 6.40 9.01
CA MET A 9 15.61 6.16 10.28
C MET A 9 16.40 5.11 11.06
N LEU A 10 16.60 5.35 12.35
CA LEU A 10 17.17 4.41 13.29
C LEU A 10 16.14 4.13 14.39
N GLY A 11 16.06 2.90 14.84
CA GLY A 11 15.15 2.49 15.90
C GLY A 11 15.69 1.28 16.64
N GLU A 12 15.10 1.01 17.79
CA GLU A 12 15.37 -0.18 18.60
C GLU A 12 14.08 -0.98 18.74
N VAL A 13 14.19 -2.31 18.72
CA VAL A 13 13.07 -3.23 18.90
C VAL A 13 13.59 -4.50 19.57
N GLU A 14 12.79 -5.10 20.44
CA GLU A 14 13.10 -6.41 20.99
C GLU A 14 13.16 -7.46 19.86
N PRO A 15 14.14 -8.38 19.87
CA PRO A 15 14.34 -9.35 18.80
C PRO A 15 13.09 -10.14 18.43
N GLU A 16 12.24 -10.46 19.42
CA GLU A 16 10.99 -11.23 19.27
C GLU A 16 9.87 -10.42 18.60
N GLN A 17 9.99 -9.09 18.61
CA GLN A 17 9.01 -8.17 18.00
C GLN A 17 9.45 -7.69 16.62
N LEU A 18 10.65 -8.09 16.17
CA LEU A 18 11.17 -7.66 14.87
C LEU A 18 10.43 -8.35 13.74
N VAL A 19 9.69 -7.56 12.95
CA VAL A 19 9.06 -8.00 11.70
C VAL A 19 9.97 -7.62 10.53
N ARG A 20 10.23 -8.58 9.64
CA ARG A 20 11.10 -8.40 8.47
C ARG A 20 10.33 -8.73 7.19
N SER A 21 10.73 -8.16 6.06
CA SER A 21 10.19 -8.54 4.75
C SER A 21 10.49 -10.01 4.39
N SER A 22 11.51 -10.63 4.99
CA SER A 22 11.91 -12.02 4.78
C SER A 22 11.24 -13.02 5.74
N GLY A 23 10.11 -12.66 6.31
CA GLY A 23 9.45 -13.48 7.34
C GLY A 23 8.28 -14.34 6.88
N LEU A 24 7.84 -14.24 5.61
CA LEU A 24 6.75 -15.05 5.07
C LEU A 24 7.06 -16.54 5.12
N ARG A 25 6.02 -17.33 5.33
CA ARG A 25 6.08 -18.79 5.35
C ARG A 25 5.00 -19.37 4.44
N PRO A 26 5.22 -20.55 3.88
CA PRO A 26 4.15 -21.27 3.18
C PRO A 26 2.93 -21.43 4.06
N GLY A 27 1.77 -21.00 3.55
CA GLY A 27 0.49 -21.05 4.26
C GLY A 27 0.13 -19.76 5.00
N ASP A 28 1.01 -18.74 5.04
CA ASP A 28 0.65 -17.42 5.53
C ASP A 28 -0.33 -16.73 4.57
N ASP A 29 -1.24 -15.93 5.12
CA ASP A 29 -2.09 -15.03 4.35
C ASP A 29 -1.37 -13.70 4.08
N LEU A 30 -1.74 -13.05 2.97
CA LEU A 30 -1.30 -11.68 2.64
C LEU A 30 -2.48 -10.72 2.72
N ILE A 31 -2.25 -9.58 3.36
CA ILE A 31 -3.21 -8.50 3.52
C ILE A 31 -2.61 -7.25 2.88
N LEU A 32 -3.40 -6.53 2.05
CA LEU A 32 -3.07 -5.20 1.54
C LEU A 32 -3.89 -4.15 2.28
N THR A 33 -3.24 -3.13 2.85
CA THR A 33 -3.95 -2.02 3.49
C THR A 33 -4.17 -0.85 2.53
N LYS A 34 -5.28 -0.12 2.71
CA LYS A 34 -5.67 1.13 2.04
C LYS A 34 -5.83 1.07 0.52
N GLY A 35 -5.17 0.14 -0.14
CA GLY A 35 -5.29 -0.07 -1.59
C GLY A 35 -4.10 0.43 -2.41
N MET A 36 -4.17 0.14 -3.72
CA MET A 36 -3.10 0.42 -4.67
C MET A 36 -3.06 1.89 -5.10
N GLY A 37 -1.86 2.43 -5.37
CA GLY A 37 -1.66 3.66 -6.11
C GLY A 37 -2.03 4.96 -5.38
N ILE A 38 -2.02 5.00 -4.05
CA ILE A 38 -2.37 6.19 -3.25
C ILE A 38 -1.51 7.39 -3.66
N GLU A 39 -0.20 7.24 -3.61
CA GLU A 39 0.73 8.31 -3.98
C GLU A 39 0.64 8.66 -5.46
N ALA A 40 0.59 7.66 -6.35
CA ALA A 40 0.47 7.87 -7.78
C ALA A 40 -0.78 8.70 -8.15
N THR A 41 -1.91 8.41 -7.53
CA THR A 41 -3.16 9.16 -7.69
C THR A 41 -2.96 10.64 -7.40
N ALA A 42 -2.31 10.95 -6.27
CA ALA A 42 -2.03 12.33 -5.89
C ALA A 42 -1.03 13.02 -6.82
N ILE A 43 0.02 12.32 -7.27
CA ILE A 43 1.00 12.84 -8.22
C ILE A 43 0.32 13.16 -9.55
N ILE A 44 -0.45 12.22 -10.11
CA ILE A 44 -1.16 12.43 -11.38
C ILE A 44 -2.11 13.62 -11.27
N ALA A 45 -2.90 13.69 -10.20
CA ALA A 45 -3.84 14.78 -9.99
C ALA A 45 -3.19 16.15 -9.91
N ARG A 46 -1.99 16.25 -9.32
CA ARG A 46 -1.22 17.49 -9.19
C ARG A 46 -0.52 17.86 -10.49
N ASP A 47 0.21 16.92 -11.06
CA ASP A 47 1.07 17.18 -12.22
C ASP A 47 0.29 17.31 -13.53
N LYS A 48 -0.88 16.64 -13.62
CA LYS A 48 -1.75 16.64 -14.80
C LYS A 48 -3.03 17.48 -14.63
N ARG A 49 -3.08 18.34 -13.61
CA ARG A 49 -4.29 19.12 -13.29
C ARG A 49 -4.91 19.81 -14.50
N GLU A 50 -4.10 20.53 -15.28
CA GLU A 50 -4.61 21.25 -16.45
C GLU A 50 -5.12 20.32 -17.57
N ASP A 51 -4.45 19.18 -17.75
CA ASP A 51 -4.85 18.17 -18.73
C ASP A 51 -6.15 17.49 -18.29
N LEU A 52 -6.28 17.14 -17.03
CA LEU A 52 -7.50 16.56 -16.45
C LEU A 52 -8.70 17.50 -16.59
N LEU A 53 -8.52 18.80 -16.33
CA LEU A 53 -9.57 19.80 -16.56
C LEU A 53 -10.01 19.83 -18.02
N LYS A 54 -9.08 19.77 -18.97
CA LYS A 54 -9.39 19.72 -20.42
C LYS A 54 -10.11 18.44 -20.81
N ARG A 55 -9.89 17.34 -20.11
CA ARG A 55 -10.56 16.04 -20.30
C ARG A 55 -11.93 15.97 -19.59
N GLY A 56 -12.35 17.05 -18.92
CA GLY A 56 -13.68 17.16 -18.30
C GLY A 56 -13.76 16.73 -16.84
N TYR A 57 -12.63 16.48 -16.17
CA TYR A 57 -12.61 16.26 -14.73
C TYR A 57 -12.95 17.56 -13.99
N THR A 58 -13.77 17.46 -12.95
CA THR A 58 -14.09 18.63 -12.13
C THR A 58 -12.92 18.98 -11.20
N SER A 59 -12.76 20.26 -10.86
CA SER A 59 -11.73 20.69 -9.91
C SER A 59 -11.85 19.96 -8.56
N SER A 60 -13.09 19.76 -8.07
CA SER A 60 -13.31 19.06 -6.80
C SER A 60 -12.85 17.61 -6.83
N ARG A 61 -13.01 16.91 -7.96
CA ARG A 61 -12.52 15.54 -8.12
C ARG A 61 -10.99 15.50 -8.16
N ILE A 62 -10.37 16.43 -8.88
CA ILE A 62 -8.91 16.54 -8.94
C ILE A 62 -8.34 16.87 -7.56
N ASP A 63 -8.97 17.79 -6.82
CA ASP A 63 -8.56 18.16 -5.47
C ASP A 63 -8.66 16.96 -4.52
N ARG A 64 -9.73 16.17 -4.60
CA ARG A 64 -9.86 14.92 -3.84
C ARG A 64 -8.74 13.92 -4.15
N CYS A 65 -8.43 13.69 -5.43
CA CYS A 65 -7.30 12.83 -5.81
C CYS A 65 -5.96 13.37 -5.29
N ALA A 66 -5.75 14.69 -5.36
CA ALA A 66 -4.54 15.34 -4.87
C ALA A 66 -4.37 15.25 -3.35
N ASP A 67 -5.47 15.09 -2.60
CA ASP A 67 -5.49 14.93 -1.14
C ASP A 67 -5.17 13.51 -0.67
N PHE A 68 -5.03 12.54 -1.57
CA PHE A 68 -4.71 11.16 -1.23
C PHE A 68 -3.42 11.01 -0.40
N LEU A 69 -2.50 11.98 -0.45
CA LEU A 69 -1.34 12.00 0.44
C LEU A 69 -1.72 12.17 1.93
N SER A 70 -2.91 12.72 2.20
CA SER A 70 -3.44 12.99 3.54
C SER A 70 -4.55 12.01 3.91
N ASP A 71 -5.46 11.71 2.96
CA ASP A 71 -6.60 10.81 3.13
C ASP A 71 -6.77 9.93 1.88
N PRO A 72 -6.49 8.63 1.96
CA PRO A 72 -6.19 7.77 3.13
C PRO A 72 -4.79 7.95 3.74
N GLY A 73 -3.91 8.73 3.12
CA GLY A 73 -2.59 9.09 3.64
C GLY A 73 -1.49 8.08 3.31
N ILE A 74 -0.26 8.60 3.17
CA ILE A 74 0.92 7.81 2.81
C ILE A 74 1.70 7.25 4.00
N SER A 75 1.26 7.48 5.23
CA SER A 75 1.91 6.90 6.41
C SER A 75 1.39 5.48 6.66
N ALA A 76 2.27 4.50 6.61
CA ALA A 76 1.97 3.10 6.92
C ALA A 76 2.23 2.74 8.41
N VAL A 77 2.64 3.70 9.23
CA VAL A 77 3.00 3.46 10.65
C VAL A 77 1.83 2.91 11.45
N ARG A 78 0.64 3.51 11.29
CA ARG A 78 -0.56 3.09 12.01
C ARG A 78 -1.03 1.71 11.57
N ASP A 79 -0.89 1.40 10.28
CA ASP A 79 -1.22 0.09 9.71
C ASP A 79 -0.39 -1.01 10.38
N ALA A 80 0.93 -0.81 10.42
CA ALA A 80 1.87 -1.71 11.06
C ALA A 80 1.59 -1.91 12.56
N GLN A 81 1.34 -0.81 13.28
CA GLN A 81 1.06 -0.85 14.73
C GLN A 81 -0.24 -1.60 15.04
N VAL A 82 -1.31 -1.33 14.30
CA VAL A 82 -2.60 -2.00 14.49
C VAL A 82 -2.47 -3.49 14.20
N ALA A 83 -1.82 -3.86 13.09
CA ALA A 83 -1.65 -5.26 12.70
C ALA A 83 -0.84 -6.05 13.73
N THR A 84 0.31 -5.52 14.16
CA THR A 84 1.19 -6.21 15.13
C THR A 84 0.59 -6.33 16.52
N GLN A 85 -0.33 -5.43 16.90
CA GLN A 85 -1.07 -5.51 18.18
C GLN A 85 -2.25 -6.48 18.11
N ALA A 86 -2.79 -6.72 16.92
CA ALA A 86 -4.00 -7.53 16.73
C ALA A 86 -3.71 -9.01 16.55
N GLY A 87 -2.54 -9.39 16.03
CA GLY A 87 -2.24 -10.78 15.74
C GLY A 87 -0.78 -11.02 15.36
N ARG A 88 -0.51 -12.27 14.97
CA ARG A 88 0.83 -12.67 14.57
C ARG A 88 1.11 -12.26 13.14
N VAL A 89 1.88 -11.21 13.00
CA VAL A 89 2.44 -10.75 11.72
C VAL A 89 3.76 -11.45 11.46
N THR A 90 3.93 -11.99 10.27
CA THR A 90 5.14 -12.74 9.85
C THR A 90 6.07 -11.90 9.00
N ALA A 91 5.52 -11.04 8.14
CA ALA A 91 6.30 -10.14 7.29
C ALA A 91 5.56 -8.82 7.08
N MET A 92 6.30 -7.77 6.75
CA MET A 92 5.75 -6.48 6.29
C MET A 92 6.61 -5.90 5.19
N HIS A 93 5.95 -5.20 4.25
CA HIS A 93 6.59 -4.44 3.20
C HIS A 93 5.70 -3.27 2.75
N ASP A 94 6.28 -2.10 2.58
CA ASP A 94 5.62 -0.91 2.06
C ASP A 94 5.88 -0.78 0.55
N PRO A 95 4.95 -1.18 -0.31
CA PRO A 95 5.14 -1.10 -1.75
C PRO A 95 5.25 0.35 -2.19
N THR A 96 6.36 0.71 -2.83
CA THR A 96 6.63 2.05 -3.33
C THR A 96 6.78 2.04 -4.85
N GLU A 97 7.97 2.29 -5.38
CA GLU A 97 8.25 2.24 -6.81
C GLU A 97 8.04 0.84 -7.39
N GLY A 98 7.38 0.77 -8.55
CA GLY A 98 6.96 -0.49 -9.14
C GLY A 98 5.70 -1.10 -8.51
N GLY A 99 5.10 -0.37 -7.56
CA GLY A 99 3.77 -0.64 -7.00
C GLY A 99 3.66 -1.94 -6.23
N VAL A 100 2.42 -2.38 -6.07
CA VAL A 100 2.10 -3.63 -5.35
C VAL A 100 2.72 -4.85 -6.04
N ALA A 101 2.83 -4.85 -7.38
CA ALA A 101 3.45 -5.94 -8.12
C ALA A 101 4.92 -6.16 -7.69
N THR A 102 5.70 -5.07 -7.62
CA THR A 102 7.10 -5.15 -7.16
C THR A 102 7.18 -5.52 -5.68
N GLY A 103 6.34 -4.94 -4.83
CA GLY A 103 6.31 -5.27 -3.40
C GLY A 103 6.00 -6.75 -3.12
N LEU A 104 5.09 -7.35 -3.86
CA LEU A 104 4.79 -8.78 -3.79
C LEU A 104 6.01 -9.63 -4.22
N TYR A 105 6.65 -9.24 -5.32
CA TYR A 105 7.87 -9.91 -5.78
C TYR A 105 9.01 -9.83 -4.75
N GLU A 106 9.20 -8.67 -4.14
CA GLU A 106 10.23 -8.44 -3.13
C GLU A 106 9.98 -9.25 -1.85
N LEU A 107 8.73 -9.32 -1.36
CA LEU A 107 8.34 -10.17 -0.24
C LEU A 107 8.59 -11.65 -0.54
N ALA A 108 8.15 -12.13 -1.70
CA ALA A 108 8.33 -13.51 -2.13
C ALA A 108 9.81 -13.88 -2.21
N SER A 109 10.59 -13.02 -2.88
CA SER A 109 12.03 -13.20 -3.08
C SER A 109 12.80 -13.17 -1.76
N ALA A 110 12.49 -12.21 -0.87
CA ALA A 110 13.15 -12.10 0.44
C ALA A 110 12.88 -13.30 1.35
N SER A 111 11.71 -13.92 1.21
CA SER A 111 11.26 -15.05 2.04
C SER A 111 11.50 -16.42 1.38
N ASP A 112 11.96 -16.46 0.13
CA ASP A 112 12.13 -17.68 -0.68
C ASP A 112 10.84 -18.53 -0.77
N VAL A 113 9.71 -17.87 -1.05
CA VAL A 113 8.39 -18.50 -1.19
C VAL A 113 7.70 -18.08 -2.48
N GLY A 114 6.75 -18.88 -2.95
CA GLY A 114 5.81 -18.50 -3.99
C GLY A 114 4.58 -17.81 -3.39
N LEU A 115 3.92 -16.93 -4.16
CA LEU A 115 2.66 -16.30 -3.79
C LEU A 115 1.54 -16.72 -4.74
N ASP A 116 0.37 -16.94 -4.18
CA ASP A 116 -0.89 -17.12 -4.92
C ASP A 116 -1.80 -15.94 -4.56
N ILE A 117 -2.03 -15.03 -5.51
CA ILE A 117 -2.68 -13.75 -5.28
C ILE A 117 -4.04 -13.71 -5.99
N ASN A 118 -5.09 -13.48 -5.23
CA ASN A 118 -6.40 -13.14 -5.78
C ASN A 118 -6.43 -11.64 -6.13
N GLY A 119 -6.09 -11.31 -7.37
CA GLY A 119 -6.05 -9.94 -7.86
C GLY A 119 -7.39 -9.20 -7.75
N ASP A 120 -8.51 -9.92 -7.87
CA ASP A 120 -9.85 -9.33 -7.79
C ASP A 120 -10.24 -8.91 -6.36
N ALA A 121 -9.54 -9.43 -5.36
CA ALA A 121 -9.75 -9.06 -3.96
C ALA A 121 -8.96 -7.80 -3.55
N LEU A 122 -7.94 -7.42 -4.31
CA LEU A 122 -7.10 -6.28 -3.97
C LEU A 122 -7.86 -4.96 -4.07
N LEU A 123 -7.74 -4.15 -3.03
CA LEU A 123 -8.38 -2.84 -2.98
C LEU A 123 -7.81 -1.90 -4.05
N LEU A 124 -8.70 -1.41 -4.91
CA LEU A 124 -8.43 -0.37 -5.89
C LEU A 124 -9.49 0.72 -5.76
N MET A 125 -9.07 1.93 -5.41
CA MET A 125 -9.99 3.05 -5.30
C MET A 125 -10.44 3.50 -6.69
N GLU A 126 -11.71 3.91 -6.80
CA GLU A 126 -12.31 4.36 -8.08
C GLU A 126 -11.50 5.48 -8.73
N GLU A 127 -10.99 6.41 -7.92
CA GLU A 127 -10.18 7.53 -8.38
C GLU A 127 -8.88 7.05 -9.03
N THR A 128 -8.22 6.08 -8.40
CA THR A 128 -6.99 5.47 -8.91
C THR A 128 -7.24 4.74 -10.22
N ASP A 129 -8.28 3.89 -10.25
CA ASP A 129 -8.65 3.12 -11.45
C ASP A 129 -8.93 4.04 -12.64
N GLN A 130 -9.71 5.09 -12.42
CA GLN A 130 -10.04 6.05 -13.48
C GLN A 130 -8.82 6.80 -14.00
N LEU A 131 -7.92 7.26 -13.12
CA LEU A 131 -6.70 7.94 -13.56
C LEU A 131 -5.76 6.98 -14.27
N CYS A 132 -5.67 5.74 -13.84
CA CYS A 132 -4.91 4.70 -14.54
C CYS A 132 -5.46 4.46 -15.93
N ALA A 133 -6.76 4.27 -16.07
CA ALA A 133 -7.42 4.09 -17.37
C ALA A 133 -7.20 5.30 -18.30
N GLU A 134 -7.29 6.53 -17.76
CA GLU A 134 -7.12 7.78 -18.53
C GLU A 134 -5.71 7.92 -19.14
N TYR A 135 -4.69 7.43 -18.44
CA TYR A 135 -3.29 7.54 -18.86
C TYR A 135 -2.67 6.22 -19.34
N GLY A 136 -3.47 5.14 -19.45
CA GLY A 136 -2.99 3.82 -19.87
C GLY A 136 -1.97 3.21 -18.92
N LEU A 137 -2.15 3.41 -17.62
CA LEU A 137 -1.29 2.88 -16.57
C LEU A 137 -1.87 1.59 -15.96
N ASP A 138 -1.00 0.70 -15.52
CA ASP A 138 -1.39 -0.49 -14.77
C ASP A 138 -1.41 -0.17 -13.27
N PRO A 139 -2.57 -0.29 -12.58
CA PRO A 139 -2.68 -0.03 -11.14
C PRO A 139 -1.72 -0.86 -10.27
N PHE A 140 -1.33 -2.05 -10.71
CA PHE A 140 -0.38 -2.88 -9.99
C PHE A 140 1.05 -2.35 -10.02
N GLY A 141 1.42 -1.63 -11.08
CA GLY A 141 2.77 -1.14 -11.32
C GLY A 141 3.03 0.30 -10.91
N ILE A 142 2.00 1.06 -10.56
CA ILE A 142 2.16 2.46 -10.16
C ILE A 142 2.59 2.59 -8.71
N ILE A 143 3.33 3.68 -8.40
CA ILE A 143 3.84 3.95 -7.05
C ILE A 143 2.72 3.90 -6.00
N SER A 144 2.90 3.07 -4.98
CA SER A 144 1.85 2.71 -4.01
C SER A 144 2.18 3.05 -2.56
N SER A 145 3.07 4.04 -2.33
CA SER A 145 3.35 4.53 -0.98
C SER A 145 2.06 4.85 -0.23
N GLY A 146 2.01 4.43 1.01
CA GLY A 146 0.82 4.50 1.86
C GLY A 146 0.14 3.15 2.06
N ALA A 147 0.20 2.25 1.10
CA ALA A 147 -0.20 0.86 1.30
C ALA A 147 0.84 0.09 2.14
N MET A 148 0.40 -0.98 2.76
CA MET A 148 1.25 -1.95 3.44
C MET A 148 0.84 -3.36 3.02
N LEU A 149 1.81 -4.16 2.61
CA LEU A 149 1.67 -5.60 2.49
C LEU A 149 2.03 -6.25 3.82
N ILE A 150 1.13 -7.06 4.35
CA ILE A 150 1.29 -7.70 5.65
C ILE A 150 1.12 -9.20 5.48
N GLY A 151 2.17 -9.96 5.78
CA GLY A 151 2.08 -11.40 5.95
C GLY A 151 1.57 -11.73 7.33
N ALA A 152 0.60 -12.62 7.44
CA ALA A 152 -0.04 -12.98 8.68
C ALA A 152 -0.18 -14.50 8.83
N ASP A 153 -0.03 -14.99 10.06
CA ASP A 153 -0.45 -16.35 10.41
C ASP A 153 -1.97 -16.46 10.17
N PRO A 154 -2.46 -17.48 9.43
CA PRO A 154 -3.88 -17.61 9.09
C PRO A 154 -4.82 -17.58 10.32
N ALA A 155 -4.35 -18.05 11.46
CA ALA A 155 -5.13 -17.97 12.70
C ALA A 155 -5.30 -16.54 13.25
N SER A 156 -4.52 -15.59 12.75
CA SER A 156 -4.56 -14.16 13.15
C SER A 156 -5.14 -13.25 12.09
N THR A 157 -5.33 -13.72 10.85
CA THR A 157 -5.73 -12.89 9.71
C THR A 157 -7.04 -12.14 9.97
N GLU A 158 -8.07 -12.86 10.46
CA GLU A 158 -9.40 -12.26 10.72
C GLU A 158 -9.31 -11.17 11.82
N ASP A 159 -8.58 -11.41 12.88
CA ASP A 159 -8.40 -10.45 13.98
C ASP A 159 -7.65 -9.21 13.51
N ILE A 160 -6.63 -9.37 12.67
CA ILE A 160 -5.87 -8.27 12.08
C ILE A 160 -6.77 -7.42 11.18
N VAL A 161 -7.50 -8.05 10.24
CA VAL A 161 -8.41 -7.34 9.31
C VAL A 161 -9.51 -6.59 10.09
N HIS A 162 -10.10 -7.23 11.11
CA HIS A 162 -11.09 -6.57 11.96
C HIS A 162 -10.50 -5.41 12.77
N ALA A 163 -9.26 -5.52 13.25
CA ALA A 163 -8.61 -4.44 13.97
C ALA A 163 -8.30 -3.24 13.05
N LEU A 164 -7.81 -3.51 11.84
CA LEU A 164 -7.60 -2.48 10.81
C LEU A 164 -8.91 -1.77 10.49
N ALA A 165 -9.99 -2.50 10.25
CA ALA A 165 -11.32 -1.94 9.98
C ALA A 165 -11.83 -1.04 11.13
N ARG A 166 -11.69 -1.48 12.40
CA ARG A 166 -12.03 -0.67 13.59
C ARG A 166 -11.17 0.59 13.70
N ALA A 167 -9.95 0.56 13.20
CA ALA A 167 -9.06 1.72 13.14
C ALA A 167 -9.36 2.64 11.96
N GLY A 168 -10.35 2.32 11.11
CA GLY A 168 -10.68 3.05 9.90
C GLY A 168 -9.70 2.82 8.74
N ILE A 169 -8.94 1.73 8.79
CA ILE A 169 -7.99 1.34 7.74
C ILE A 169 -8.64 0.24 6.92
N ALA A 170 -8.92 0.52 5.64
CA ALA A 170 -9.40 -0.49 4.72
C ALA A 170 -8.32 -1.55 4.49
N ALA A 171 -8.72 -2.81 4.37
CA ALA A 171 -7.81 -3.93 4.14
C ALA A 171 -8.49 -5.04 3.33
N SER A 172 -7.73 -5.72 2.50
CA SER A 172 -8.16 -6.87 1.68
C SER A 172 -7.11 -7.96 1.65
#